data_8e0a225ab5b7779dde2ffa637034fff8
#
_entry.id   8e0a225ab5b7779dde2ffa637034fff8
#
_cell.length_a   1.000
_cell.length_b   1.000
_cell.length_c   1.000
_cell.angle_alpha   90.00
_cell.angle_beta   90.00
_cell.angle_gamma   90.00
#
_symmetry.space_group_name_H-M   'P 1'
#
loop_
_entity.id
_entity.type
_entity.pdbx_description
1 polymer ?
#
loop_
_entity_poly.entity_id
_entity_poly.type
_entity_poly.pdbx_seq_one_letter_code
_entity_poly.pdbx_strand_id
1 'polypeptide(L)'
;MRTSSTLVLHAVLVSSLAGQSGGGAWESLPGSTRAAGLGGAGAALVGDAGAVFSNPAGIATIRHLSVEGGYQHFAGGSAVASGALALRAGRLSWGFGAAARDTSGVLLHATDLLGLSSLVFRTSLFAVGTSVKYVRETLAGATVDAWAGDVGVAIAVFDLMAFGASVQNLGGDLGGGASLTRRTRAGLTMNYVDPQGAYRLLTTLEGQWPAGGAAAFLIVGVEGGVVTRGTGIVGRVGYAGHSVSTDASPFSYGAGLELGRLHIDYAYHAAVGRSGTHRLGLRWTP
;
A
#
# COMPACT_ATOMS: atom_id res chain seq x y z
N MET A 1 30.88 60.26 -31.07
CA MET A 1 29.82 59.28 -31.24
C MET A 1 30.30 57.94 -30.68
N ARG A 2 29.85 57.57 -29.50
CA ARG A 2 30.18 56.29 -28.85
C ARG A 2 28.89 55.43 -28.87
N THR A 3 28.89 54.36 -29.61
CA THR A 3 27.84 53.39 -29.69
C THR A 3 28.04 52.36 -28.58
N SER A 4 27.17 52.37 -27.57
CA SER A 4 27.14 51.37 -26.50
C SER A 4 26.31 50.17 -26.98
N SER A 5 26.98 49.04 -27.19
CA SER A 5 26.37 47.77 -27.47
C SER A 5 25.90 47.12 -26.17
N THR A 6 24.59 47.06 -25.96
CA THR A 6 23.99 46.39 -24.85
C THR A 6 23.91 44.89 -25.17
N LEU A 7 24.73 44.08 -24.50
CA LEU A 7 24.63 42.62 -24.53
C LEU A 7 23.43 42.19 -23.69
N VAL A 8 22.37 41.70 -24.34
CA VAL A 8 21.23 41.03 -23.67
C VAL A 8 21.64 39.58 -23.42
N LEU A 9 21.95 39.28 -22.18
CA LEU A 9 22.22 37.91 -21.72
C LEU A 9 20.88 37.19 -21.55
N HIS A 10 20.53 36.32 -22.51
CA HIS A 10 19.40 35.40 -22.35
C HIS A 10 19.83 34.30 -21.40
N ALA A 11 19.38 34.41 -20.14
CA ALA A 11 19.40 33.29 -19.21
C ALA A 11 18.41 32.27 -19.65
N VAL A 12 18.89 31.20 -20.31
CA VAL A 12 18.10 29.98 -20.54
C VAL A 12 17.93 29.32 -19.18
N LEU A 13 16.75 29.51 -18.59
CA LEU A 13 16.29 28.70 -17.46
C LEU A 13 16.13 27.25 -17.99
N VAL A 14 17.17 26.45 -17.81
CA VAL A 14 17.03 25.00 -17.86
C VAL A 14 16.24 24.62 -16.61
N SER A 15 14.92 24.59 -16.72
CA SER A 15 14.09 23.88 -15.77
C SER A 15 14.54 22.41 -15.83
N SER A 16 15.28 21.99 -14.82
CA SER A 16 15.51 20.58 -14.56
C SER A 16 14.12 19.95 -14.45
N LEU A 17 13.69 19.24 -15.50
CA LEU A 17 12.65 18.22 -15.36
C LEU A 17 13.26 17.20 -14.38
N ALA A 18 12.96 17.38 -13.09
CA ALA A 18 13.04 16.29 -12.14
C ALA A 18 12.18 15.18 -12.76
N GLY A 19 12.81 14.10 -13.17
CA GLY A 19 12.16 12.97 -13.79
C GLY A 19 10.98 12.58 -12.91
N GLN A 20 9.75 12.67 -13.44
CA GLN A 20 8.61 12.10 -12.77
C GLN A 20 8.89 10.60 -12.76
N SER A 21 9.24 10.08 -11.58
CA SER A 21 9.28 8.64 -11.39
C SER A 21 7.89 8.12 -11.75
N GLY A 22 7.77 7.33 -12.81
CA GLY A 22 6.57 6.59 -13.12
C GLY A 22 6.21 5.71 -11.92
N GLY A 23 4.95 5.37 -11.76
CA GLY A 23 4.51 4.50 -10.66
C GLY A 23 4.04 5.22 -9.40
N GLY A 24 4.09 6.56 -9.34
CA GLY A 24 3.75 7.32 -8.15
C GLY A 24 2.37 7.04 -7.57
N ALA A 25 1.38 6.69 -8.41
CA ALA A 25 0.06 6.30 -7.94
C ALA A 25 0.04 4.93 -7.24
N TRP A 26 0.80 3.99 -7.76
CA TRP A 26 0.87 2.62 -7.25
C TRP A 26 1.82 2.51 -6.06
N GLU A 27 2.78 3.42 -5.95
CA GLU A 27 3.70 3.51 -4.81
C GLU A 27 2.99 3.88 -3.51
N SER A 28 1.97 4.72 -3.59
CA SER A 28 1.18 5.18 -2.44
C SER A 28 -0.02 4.29 -2.14
N LEU A 29 -0.28 3.24 -2.93
CA LEU A 29 -1.40 2.34 -2.71
C LEU A 29 -1.15 1.49 -1.46
N PRO A 30 -1.85 1.74 -0.33
CA PRO A 30 -1.75 0.86 0.83
C PRO A 30 -2.36 -0.49 0.49
N GLY A 31 -1.78 -1.57 1.02
CA GLY A 31 -2.20 -2.94 0.76
C GLY A 31 -3.68 -3.17 1.03
N SER A 32 -4.17 -2.69 2.17
CA SER A 32 -5.57 -2.79 2.58
C SER A 32 -6.06 -1.49 3.17
N THR A 33 -7.38 -1.33 3.34
CA THR A 33 -7.94 -0.18 4.06
C THR A 33 -7.52 -0.18 5.52
N ARG A 34 -7.37 -1.36 6.12
CA ARG A 34 -6.79 -1.53 7.46
C ARG A 34 -5.37 -0.98 7.53
N ALA A 35 -4.50 -1.38 6.59
CA ALA A 35 -3.13 -0.86 6.51
C ALA A 35 -3.10 0.66 6.31
N ALA A 36 -4.01 1.22 5.49
CA ALA A 36 -4.12 2.67 5.29
C ALA A 36 -4.37 3.41 6.60
N GLY A 37 -5.25 2.90 7.47
CA GLY A 37 -5.51 3.46 8.79
C GLY A 37 -4.32 3.33 9.77
N LEU A 38 -3.35 2.47 9.47
CA LEU A 38 -2.13 2.22 10.25
C LEU A 38 -0.89 2.88 9.60
N GLY A 39 -1.06 3.97 8.86
CA GLY A 39 0.05 4.69 8.21
C GLY A 39 0.55 4.04 6.92
N GLY A 40 -0.11 3.01 6.42
CA GLY A 40 0.33 2.23 5.27
C GLY A 40 1.29 1.08 5.63
N ALA A 41 1.47 0.77 6.92
CA ALA A 41 2.23 -0.40 7.36
C ALA A 41 1.59 -1.68 6.82
N GLY A 42 2.35 -2.52 6.15
CA GLY A 42 1.83 -3.73 5.52
C GLY A 42 2.85 -4.87 5.43
N ALA A 43 4.12 -4.62 5.73
CA ALA A 43 5.16 -5.65 5.61
C ALA A 43 4.94 -6.83 6.56
N ALA A 44 4.46 -6.56 7.78
CA ALA A 44 4.20 -7.55 8.83
C ALA A 44 2.71 -7.70 9.18
N LEU A 45 1.79 -7.01 8.50
CA LEU A 45 0.36 -7.27 8.62
C LEU A 45 0.01 -8.52 7.82
N VAL A 46 -0.39 -9.57 8.53
CA VAL A 46 -0.67 -10.89 7.95
C VAL A 46 -2.16 -11.25 8.10
N GLY A 47 -2.66 -12.10 7.18
CA GLY A 47 -4.00 -12.66 7.25
C GLY A 47 -5.05 -11.96 6.41
N ASP A 48 -4.72 -10.86 5.75
CA ASP A 48 -5.62 -10.12 4.86
C ASP A 48 -5.25 -10.34 3.38
N ALA A 49 -6.24 -10.45 2.49
CA ALA A 49 -5.98 -10.60 1.06
C ALA A 49 -5.20 -9.41 0.48
N GLY A 50 -5.46 -8.21 0.98
CA GLY A 50 -4.77 -6.99 0.57
C GLY A 50 -3.26 -6.97 0.83
N ALA A 51 -2.74 -7.90 1.64
CA ALA A 51 -1.29 -8.04 1.87
C ALA A 51 -0.51 -8.30 0.56
N VAL A 52 -1.15 -8.86 -0.48
CA VAL A 52 -0.54 -9.08 -1.81
C VAL A 52 0.08 -7.81 -2.41
N PHE A 53 -0.42 -6.64 -2.05
CA PHE A 53 0.09 -5.35 -2.54
C PHE A 53 1.32 -4.85 -1.76
N SER A 54 1.62 -5.40 -0.57
CA SER A 54 2.71 -4.93 0.30
C SER A 54 3.77 -5.99 0.57
N ASN A 55 3.36 -7.19 0.90
CA ASN A 55 4.23 -8.35 1.16
C ASN A 55 3.48 -9.61 0.73
N PRO A 56 3.87 -10.29 -0.36
CA PRO A 56 3.17 -11.49 -0.81
C PRO A 56 3.10 -12.57 0.28
N ALA A 57 4.11 -12.69 1.15
CA ALA A 57 4.09 -13.68 2.23
C ALA A 57 3.01 -13.40 3.29
N GLY A 58 2.45 -12.19 3.34
CA GLY A 58 1.41 -11.80 4.30
C GLY A 58 0.10 -12.60 4.17
N ILE A 59 -0.19 -13.18 3.00
CA ILE A 59 -1.36 -14.05 2.82
C ILE A 59 -1.19 -15.47 3.36
N ALA A 60 0.00 -15.82 3.87
CA ALA A 60 0.28 -17.18 4.35
C ALA A 60 -0.58 -17.62 5.54
N THR A 61 -1.12 -16.69 6.31
CA THR A 61 -1.89 -16.97 7.53
C THR A 61 -3.42 -16.99 7.31
N ILE A 62 -3.91 -16.71 6.10
CA ILE A 62 -5.33 -16.85 5.79
C ILE A 62 -5.78 -18.29 6.07
N ARG A 63 -7.03 -18.48 6.50
CA ARG A 63 -7.54 -19.83 6.79
C ARG A 63 -7.76 -20.62 5.52
N HIS A 64 -8.66 -20.18 4.66
CA HIS A 64 -8.98 -20.81 3.37
C HIS A 64 -9.13 -19.79 2.25
N LEU A 65 -9.92 -18.76 2.48
CA LEU A 65 -10.27 -17.74 1.52
C LEU A 65 -10.30 -16.37 2.23
N SER A 66 -9.82 -15.35 1.56
CA SER A 66 -10.01 -13.95 1.94
C SER A 66 -10.26 -13.15 0.68
N VAL A 67 -11.27 -12.30 0.72
CA VAL A 67 -11.61 -11.36 -0.37
C VAL A 67 -11.63 -9.96 0.22
N GLU A 68 -11.03 -9.03 -0.47
CA GLU A 68 -11.01 -7.63 -0.06
C GLU A 68 -11.26 -6.72 -1.26
N GLY A 69 -12.09 -5.70 -1.06
CA GLY A 69 -12.31 -4.61 -2.01
C GLY A 69 -12.09 -3.28 -1.34
N GLY A 70 -11.57 -2.29 -2.07
CA GLY A 70 -11.36 -0.95 -1.55
C GLY A 70 -11.61 0.12 -2.60
N TYR A 71 -12.12 1.24 -2.13
CA TYR A 71 -12.29 2.45 -2.92
C TYR A 71 -11.62 3.61 -2.20
N GLN A 72 -10.74 4.32 -2.88
CA GLN A 72 -10.00 5.45 -2.35
C GLN A 72 -10.26 6.69 -3.21
N HIS A 73 -10.65 7.77 -2.56
CA HIS A 73 -10.83 9.07 -3.17
C HIS A 73 -9.74 10.03 -2.67
N PHE A 74 -9.04 10.65 -3.60
CA PHE A 74 -7.97 11.61 -3.32
C PHE A 74 -8.50 13.04 -3.37
N ALA A 75 -7.90 13.92 -2.57
CA ALA A 75 -8.24 15.34 -2.51
C ALA A 75 -8.22 16.06 -3.87
N GLY A 76 -7.47 15.55 -4.84
CA GLY A 76 -7.38 16.11 -6.21
C GLY A 76 -8.47 15.65 -7.16
N GLY A 77 -9.50 14.90 -6.70
CA GLY A 77 -10.59 14.39 -7.53
C GLY A 77 -10.30 13.05 -8.18
N SER A 78 -9.07 12.54 -8.14
CA SER A 78 -8.77 11.19 -8.63
C SER A 78 -9.29 10.12 -7.68
N ALA A 79 -9.55 8.93 -8.20
CA ALA A 79 -10.02 7.80 -7.43
C ALA A 79 -9.28 6.51 -7.80
N VAL A 80 -9.16 5.58 -6.83
CA VAL A 80 -8.62 4.24 -7.04
C VAL A 80 -9.61 3.23 -6.51
N ALA A 81 -10.01 2.28 -7.34
CA ALA A 81 -10.65 1.05 -6.92
C ALA A 81 -9.62 -0.07 -6.85
N SER A 82 -9.68 -0.91 -5.84
CA SER A 82 -8.79 -2.05 -5.68
C SER A 82 -9.54 -3.29 -5.22
N GLY A 83 -9.06 -4.46 -5.61
CA GLY A 83 -9.58 -5.74 -5.16
C GLY A 83 -8.43 -6.72 -4.93
N ALA A 84 -8.61 -7.62 -3.96
CA ALA A 84 -7.68 -8.71 -3.69
C ALA A 84 -8.45 -9.98 -3.34
N LEU A 85 -7.89 -11.11 -3.77
CA LEU A 85 -8.36 -12.46 -3.47
C LEU A 85 -7.17 -13.27 -3.00
N ALA A 86 -7.31 -14.00 -1.91
CA ALA A 86 -6.31 -14.94 -1.46
C ALA A 86 -6.95 -16.29 -1.12
N LEU A 87 -6.34 -17.37 -1.63
CA LEU A 87 -6.78 -18.75 -1.48
C LEU A 87 -5.65 -19.55 -0.84
N ARG A 88 -5.98 -20.46 0.06
CA ARG A 88 -5.00 -21.35 0.68
C ARG A 88 -5.42 -22.80 0.58
N ALA A 89 -4.48 -23.64 0.12
CA ALA A 89 -4.58 -25.09 0.12
C ALA A 89 -3.31 -25.70 0.76
N GLY A 90 -3.45 -26.21 1.98
CA GLY A 90 -2.34 -26.80 2.73
C GLY A 90 -1.23 -25.77 3.02
N ARG A 91 -0.05 -26.02 2.45
CA ARG A 91 1.14 -25.17 2.60
C ARG A 91 1.28 -24.09 1.53
N LEU A 92 0.43 -24.10 0.51
CA LEU A 92 0.43 -23.15 -0.58
C LEU A 92 -0.70 -22.16 -0.42
N SER A 93 -0.40 -20.89 -0.73
CA SER A 93 -1.40 -19.84 -0.87
C SER A 93 -1.21 -19.12 -2.20
N TRP A 94 -2.32 -18.81 -2.87
CA TRP A 94 -2.35 -18.00 -4.08
C TRP A 94 -3.04 -16.69 -3.77
N GLY A 95 -2.46 -15.61 -4.25
CA GLY A 95 -3.02 -14.27 -4.15
C GLY A 95 -3.19 -13.64 -5.51
N PHE A 96 -4.26 -12.88 -5.67
CA PHE A 96 -4.53 -12.05 -6.84
C PHE A 96 -4.89 -10.66 -6.37
N GLY A 97 -4.39 -9.66 -7.05
CA GLY A 97 -4.71 -8.26 -6.77
C GLY A 97 -4.91 -7.50 -8.07
N ALA A 98 -5.84 -6.57 -8.06
CA ALA A 98 -6.05 -5.63 -9.13
C ALA A 98 -6.37 -4.25 -8.57
N ALA A 99 -5.94 -3.20 -9.27
CA ALA A 99 -6.33 -1.84 -8.97
C ALA A 99 -6.48 -1.04 -10.27
N ALA A 100 -7.43 -0.12 -10.27
CA ALA A 100 -7.69 0.79 -11.37
C ALA A 100 -7.76 2.21 -10.82
N ARG A 101 -7.05 3.14 -11.45
CA ARG A 101 -7.06 4.55 -11.12
C ARG A 101 -7.72 5.35 -12.22
N ASP A 102 -8.58 6.26 -11.82
CA ASP A 102 -9.15 7.29 -12.66
C ASP A 102 -8.71 8.67 -12.18
N THR A 103 -8.23 9.47 -13.09
CA THR A 103 -7.82 10.86 -12.83
C THR A 103 -8.98 11.85 -12.97
N SER A 104 -10.10 11.44 -13.59
CA SER A 104 -11.30 12.28 -13.81
C SER A 104 -12.33 12.16 -12.69
N GLY A 105 -12.16 11.23 -11.74
CA GLY A 105 -13.12 10.93 -10.68
C GLY A 105 -14.30 10.05 -11.10
N VAL A 106 -14.32 9.58 -12.35
CA VAL A 106 -15.36 8.68 -12.89
C VAL A 106 -14.73 7.33 -13.20
N LEU A 107 -14.90 6.34 -12.33
CA LEU A 107 -14.24 5.00 -12.40
C LEU A 107 -14.34 4.28 -13.75
N LEU A 108 -15.29 4.66 -14.60
CA LEU A 108 -15.45 4.07 -15.94
C LEU A 108 -14.39 4.53 -16.95
N HIS A 109 -13.54 5.50 -16.60
CA HIS A 109 -12.46 6.03 -17.41
C HIS A 109 -11.09 5.77 -16.79
N ALA A 110 -10.90 4.57 -16.22
CA ALA A 110 -9.62 4.21 -15.60
C ALA A 110 -8.47 4.31 -16.63
N THR A 111 -7.53 5.20 -16.33
CA THR A 111 -6.35 5.45 -17.17
C THR A 111 -5.19 4.55 -16.80
N ASP A 112 -5.10 4.18 -15.54
CA ASP A 112 -3.99 3.40 -15.02
C ASP A 112 -4.49 2.10 -14.38
N LEU A 113 -3.78 1.02 -14.62
CA LEU A 113 -4.16 -0.33 -14.18
C LEU A 113 -2.97 -1.01 -13.51
N LEU A 114 -3.26 -1.77 -12.46
CA LEU A 114 -2.33 -2.68 -11.83
C LEU A 114 -3.00 -4.04 -11.68
N GLY A 115 -2.31 -5.10 -12.07
CA GLY A 115 -2.70 -6.48 -11.84
C GLY A 115 -1.52 -7.26 -11.26
N LEU A 116 -1.77 -8.14 -10.30
CA LEU A 116 -0.73 -9.00 -9.76
C LEU A 116 -1.24 -10.39 -9.41
N SER A 117 -0.33 -11.36 -9.46
CA SER A 117 -0.52 -12.72 -8.99
C SER A 117 0.63 -13.12 -8.09
N SER A 118 0.31 -13.73 -6.96
CA SER A 118 1.27 -14.12 -5.92
C SER A 118 1.18 -15.61 -5.65
N LEU A 119 2.34 -16.23 -5.38
CA LEU A 119 2.45 -17.61 -4.89
C LEU A 119 3.26 -17.60 -3.60
N VAL A 120 2.74 -18.28 -2.58
CA VAL A 120 3.34 -18.33 -1.25
C VAL A 120 3.46 -19.78 -0.78
N PHE A 121 4.62 -20.12 -0.29
CA PHE A 121 4.88 -21.38 0.40
C PHE A 121 5.09 -21.11 1.90
N ARG A 122 4.39 -21.89 2.74
CA ARG A 122 4.44 -21.76 4.19
C ARG A 122 4.89 -23.06 4.84
N THR A 123 5.79 -22.93 5.82
CA THR A 123 6.06 -23.94 6.85
C THR A 123 5.24 -23.61 8.12
N SER A 124 5.59 -24.16 9.28
CA SER A 124 4.87 -23.88 10.53
C SER A 124 4.88 -22.40 10.92
N LEU A 125 6.07 -21.78 10.98
CA LEU A 125 6.26 -20.40 11.43
C LEU A 125 6.66 -19.45 10.30
N PHE A 126 7.22 -19.97 9.23
CA PHE A 126 7.89 -19.21 8.19
C PHE A 126 7.15 -19.32 6.85
N ALA A 127 7.05 -18.21 6.14
CA ALA A 127 6.49 -18.15 4.79
C ALA A 127 7.40 -17.35 3.85
N VAL A 128 7.47 -17.80 2.59
CA VAL A 128 8.10 -17.09 1.49
C VAL A 128 7.08 -16.93 0.38
N GLY A 129 7.02 -15.75 -0.19
CA GLY A 129 6.11 -15.44 -1.28
C GLY A 129 6.80 -14.67 -2.40
N THR A 130 6.29 -14.86 -3.61
CA THR A 130 6.69 -14.11 -4.80
C THR A 130 5.45 -13.60 -5.50
N SER A 131 5.57 -12.49 -6.21
CA SER A 131 4.50 -11.95 -7.08
C SER A 131 5.06 -11.59 -8.44
N VAL A 132 4.21 -11.71 -9.45
CA VAL A 132 4.38 -11.07 -10.76
C VAL A 132 3.32 -10.00 -10.87
N LYS A 133 3.73 -8.81 -11.31
CA LYS A 133 2.93 -7.60 -11.37
C LYS A 133 2.98 -7.01 -12.76
N TYR A 134 1.83 -6.66 -13.30
CA TYR A 134 1.67 -5.87 -14.49
C TYR A 134 1.14 -4.49 -14.13
N VAL A 135 1.77 -3.46 -14.64
CA VAL A 135 1.38 -2.07 -14.41
C VAL A 135 1.24 -1.38 -15.75
N ARG A 136 0.15 -0.64 -15.90
CA ARG A 136 -0.08 0.28 -17.02
C ARG A 136 -0.36 1.67 -16.47
N GLU A 137 0.33 2.66 -16.98
CA GLU A 137 0.16 4.06 -16.60
C GLU A 137 0.11 4.98 -17.81
N THR A 138 -0.57 6.11 -17.67
CA THR A 138 -0.54 7.20 -18.65
C THR A 138 0.42 8.26 -18.14
N LEU A 139 1.59 8.37 -18.79
CA LEU A 139 2.64 9.33 -18.49
C LEU A 139 2.73 10.33 -19.64
N ALA A 140 2.58 11.63 -19.32
CA ALA A 140 2.66 12.73 -20.31
C ALA A 140 1.82 12.51 -21.57
N GLY A 141 0.65 11.86 -21.45
CA GLY A 141 -0.26 11.57 -22.55
C GLY A 141 0.07 10.30 -23.36
N ALA A 142 1.12 9.58 -23.02
CA ALA A 142 1.45 8.28 -23.60
C ALA A 142 1.13 7.16 -22.61
N THR A 143 0.57 6.06 -23.09
CA THR A 143 0.37 4.85 -22.30
C THR A 143 1.65 4.04 -22.30
N VAL A 144 2.15 3.71 -21.12
CA VAL A 144 3.32 2.87 -20.88
C VAL A 144 2.94 1.71 -19.98
N ASP A 145 3.60 0.58 -20.14
CA ASP A 145 3.38 -0.60 -19.32
C ASP A 145 4.69 -1.27 -18.92
N ALA A 146 4.66 -1.95 -17.77
CA ALA A 146 5.81 -2.65 -17.24
C ALA A 146 5.40 -3.94 -16.52
N TRP A 147 6.32 -4.89 -16.51
CA TRP A 147 6.29 -6.07 -15.65
C TRP A 147 7.28 -5.89 -14.51
N ALA A 148 6.85 -6.21 -13.31
CA ALA A 148 7.68 -6.19 -12.12
C ALA A 148 7.45 -7.45 -11.28
N GLY A 149 8.37 -7.72 -10.37
CA GLY A 149 8.24 -8.80 -9.40
C GLY A 149 8.36 -8.30 -7.98
N ASP A 150 7.72 -9.00 -7.06
CA ASP A 150 7.93 -8.78 -5.62
C ASP A 150 8.37 -10.11 -4.98
N VAL A 151 9.19 -10.00 -3.93
CA VAL A 151 9.58 -11.12 -3.08
C VAL A 151 9.34 -10.72 -1.64
N GLY A 152 8.80 -11.64 -0.84
CA GLY A 152 8.54 -11.37 0.55
C GLY A 152 8.71 -12.58 1.45
N VAL A 153 8.95 -12.29 2.72
CA VAL A 153 9.04 -13.28 3.79
C VAL A 153 8.16 -12.85 4.97
N ALA A 154 7.63 -13.80 5.70
CA ALA A 154 6.91 -13.56 6.94
C ALA A 154 7.21 -14.66 7.96
N ILE A 155 7.29 -14.28 9.23
CA ILE A 155 7.39 -15.18 10.37
C ILE A 155 6.28 -14.78 11.32
N ALA A 156 5.37 -15.72 11.62
CA ALA A 156 4.29 -15.51 12.57
C ALA A 156 4.50 -16.43 13.79
N VAL A 157 4.45 -15.85 14.99
CA VAL A 157 4.73 -16.53 16.23
C VAL A 157 3.47 -16.46 17.12
N PHE A 158 2.78 -17.59 17.30
CA PHE A 158 1.66 -17.81 18.22
C PHE A 158 0.52 -16.77 18.12
N ASP A 159 0.23 -16.24 16.92
CA ASP A 159 -0.74 -15.17 16.69
C ASP A 159 -0.48 -13.87 17.49
N LEU A 160 0.59 -13.82 18.27
CA LEU A 160 0.98 -12.67 19.07
C LEU A 160 1.88 -11.70 18.32
N MET A 161 2.76 -12.24 17.47
CA MET A 161 3.80 -11.45 16.82
C MET A 161 4.01 -11.91 15.38
N ALA A 162 4.22 -10.98 14.49
CA ALA A 162 4.62 -11.25 13.12
C ALA A 162 5.77 -10.34 12.71
N PHE A 163 6.77 -10.89 12.06
CA PHE A 163 7.82 -10.17 11.35
C PHE A 163 7.59 -10.35 9.85
N GLY A 164 7.82 -9.31 9.09
CA GLY A 164 7.69 -9.36 7.65
C GLY A 164 8.72 -8.49 6.97
N ALA A 165 9.20 -8.95 5.82
CA ALA A 165 10.02 -8.14 4.94
C ALA A 165 9.67 -8.42 3.48
N SER A 166 9.80 -7.41 2.63
CA SER A 166 9.58 -7.55 1.20
C SER A 166 10.47 -6.61 0.39
N VAL A 167 10.80 -7.03 -0.81
CA VAL A 167 11.37 -6.19 -1.85
C VAL A 167 10.36 -6.15 -2.99
N GLN A 168 9.93 -4.95 -3.34
CA GLN A 168 8.89 -4.71 -4.32
C GLN A 168 9.46 -4.04 -5.58
N ASN A 169 8.76 -4.24 -6.69
CA ASN A 169 9.04 -3.62 -7.97
C ASN A 169 10.44 -3.98 -8.52
N LEU A 170 10.81 -5.26 -8.41
CA LEU A 170 12.00 -5.82 -9.08
C LEU A 170 11.72 -5.85 -10.60
N GLY A 171 12.53 -5.20 -11.39
CA GLY A 171 12.23 -4.86 -12.78
C GLY A 171 11.42 -3.57 -12.85
N GLY A 172 10.32 -3.56 -13.62
CA GLY A 172 9.37 -2.44 -13.64
C GLY A 172 9.87 -1.24 -14.44
N ASP A 173 10.65 -1.46 -15.49
CA ASP A 173 11.04 -0.43 -16.45
C ASP A 173 9.82 -0.05 -17.31
N LEU A 174 9.40 1.19 -17.21
CA LEU A 174 8.30 1.79 -17.99
C LEU A 174 8.77 2.40 -19.32
N GLY A 175 10.08 2.34 -19.59
CA GLY A 175 10.68 2.96 -20.75
C GLY A 175 10.91 4.47 -20.58
N GLY A 176 11.68 5.06 -21.51
CA GLY A 176 11.97 6.50 -21.48
C GLY A 176 12.66 7.02 -20.24
N GLY A 177 13.30 6.15 -19.43
CA GLY A 177 13.95 6.51 -18.17
C GLY A 177 13.00 6.52 -16.97
N ALA A 178 11.72 6.21 -17.15
CA ALA A 178 10.77 6.02 -16.06
C ALA A 178 10.77 4.56 -15.57
N SER A 179 10.66 4.34 -14.27
CA SER A 179 10.56 3.01 -13.68
C SER A 179 9.74 3.04 -12.41
N LEU A 180 9.16 1.87 -12.07
CA LEU A 180 8.56 1.69 -10.76
C LEU A 180 9.65 1.73 -9.69
N THR A 181 9.49 2.57 -8.68
CA THR A 181 10.48 2.67 -7.61
C THR A 181 10.58 1.36 -6.84
N ARG A 182 11.76 0.72 -6.90
CA ARG A 182 12.04 -0.44 -6.06
C ARG A 182 11.99 -0.02 -4.59
N ARG A 183 11.27 -0.78 -3.78
CA ARG A 183 11.07 -0.49 -2.35
C ARG A 183 11.36 -1.73 -1.51
N THR A 184 12.23 -1.57 -0.52
CA THR A 184 12.43 -2.56 0.53
C THR A 184 11.60 -2.15 1.74
N ARG A 185 10.91 -3.11 2.33
CA ARG A 185 10.08 -2.94 3.52
C ARG A 185 10.46 -4.01 4.54
N ALA A 186 10.51 -3.64 5.81
CA ALA A 186 10.65 -4.60 6.90
C ALA A 186 9.88 -4.10 8.12
N GLY A 187 9.17 -4.98 8.80
CA GLY A 187 8.31 -4.58 9.90
C GLY A 187 8.07 -5.69 10.92
N LEU A 188 7.48 -5.25 12.00
CA LEU A 188 7.01 -6.06 13.12
C LEU A 188 5.58 -5.64 13.45
N THR A 189 4.73 -6.62 13.70
CA THR A 189 3.38 -6.43 14.25
C THR A 189 3.25 -7.23 15.53
N MET A 190 2.70 -6.65 16.59
CA MET A 190 2.52 -7.28 17.88
C MET A 190 1.07 -7.10 18.36
N ASN A 191 0.44 -8.19 18.75
CA ASN A 191 -0.82 -8.22 19.50
C ASN A 191 -0.48 -8.27 21.00
N TYR A 192 -1.03 -7.36 21.78
CA TYR A 192 -0.80 -7.29 23.23
C TYR A 192 -1.86 -8.03 24.03
N VAL A 193 -2.95 -8.38 23.41
CA VAL A 193 -4.04 -9.14 23.98
C VAL A 193 -4.37 -10.33 23.08
N ASP A 194 -4.99 -11.36 23.64
CA ASP A 194 -5.42 -12.52 22.87
C ASP A 194 -6.34 -12.08 21.69
N PRO A 195 -5.94 -12.32 20.43
CA PRO A 195 -6.76 -11.94 19.29
C PRO A 195 -8.10 -12.67 19.22
N GLN A 196 -8.30 -13.73 20.00
CA GLN A 196 -9.57 -14.47 20.12
C GLN A 196 -10.44 -13.92 21.24
N GLY A 197 -9.88 -13.09 22.14
CA GLY A 197 -10.60 -12.42 23.22
C GLY A 197 -11.52 -11.30 22.73
N ALA A 198 -12.17 -10.62 23.67
CA ALA A 198 -13.06 -9.50 23.38
C ALA A 198 -12.35 -8.20 23.02
N TYR A 199 -11.11 -8.05 23.42
CA TYR A 199 -10.33 -6.82 23.20
C TYR A 199 -9.38 -6.99 22.03
N ARG A 200 -9.10 -5.90 21.34
CA ARG A 200 -8.07 -5.80 20.31
C ARG A 200 -7.07 -4.73 20.75
N LEU A 201 -5.79 -5.07 20.72
CA LEU A 201 -4.71 -4.11 20.86
C LEU A 201 -3.51 -4.62 20.09
N LEU A 202 -3.20 -3.92 19.01
CA LEU A 202 -2.13 -4.26 18.10
C LEU A 202 -1.28 -3.02 17.83
N THR A 203 0.03 -3.20 17.76
CA THR A 203 0.93 -2.20 17.20
C THR A 203 1.65 -2.77 15.98
N THR A 204 2.01 -1.90 15.06
CA THR A 204 2.88 -2.22 13.95
C THR A 204 3.97 -1.17 13.82
N LEU A 205 5.18 -1.64 13.51
CA LEU A 205 6.36 -0.83 13.25
C LEU A 205 6.96 -1.29 11.92
N GLU A 206 7.20 -0.38 11.00
CA GLU A 206 7.74 -0.70 9.70
C GLU A 206 8.75 0.35 9.23
N GLY A 207 9.90 -0.10 8.74
CA GLY A 207 10.84 0.71 7.98
C GLY A 207 10.64 0.50 6.48
N GLN A 208 10.73 1.58 5.71
CA GLN A 208 10.72 1.54 4.25
C GLN A 208 11.94 2.24 3.69
N TRP A 209 12.55 1.62 2.69
CA TRP A 209 13.75 2.08 1.98
C TRP A 209 13.47 2.11 0.48
N PRO A 210 12.95 3.25 -0.04
CA PRO A 210 12.79 3.42 -1.49
C PRO A 210 14.16 3.50 -2.15
N ALA A 211 14.32 2.92 -3.33
CA ALA A 211 15.50 3.13 -4.16
C ALA A 211 15.49 4.52 -4.81
N GLY A 212 16.58 4.90 -5.48
CA GLY A 212 16.65 6.16 -6.22
C GLY A 212 16.99 7.39 -5.36
N GLY A 213 17.53 7.19 -4.14
CA GLY A 213 18.02 8.28 -3.29
C GLY A 213 16.96 8.94 -2.41
N ALA A 214 15.71 8.43 -2.42
CA ALA A 214 14.70 8.90 -1.46
C ALA A 214 15.06 8.44 -0.04
N ALA A 215 14.79 9.30 0.95
CA ALA A 215 15.09 9.00 2.35
C ALA A 215 14.29 7.79 2.86
N ALA A 216 14.93 6.96 3.65
CA ALA A 216 14.26 5.92 4.42
C ALA A 216 13.33 6.57 5.46
N PHE A 217 12.21 5.92 5.74
CA PHE A 217 11.25 6.41 6.72
C PHE A 217 10.63 5.29 7.54
N LEU A 218 10.11 5.66 8.69
CA LEU A 218 9.48 4.78 9.66
C LEU A 218 7.96 4.98 9.64
N ILE A 219 7.23 3.89 9.78
CA ILE A 219 5.79 3.87 9.97
C ILE A 219 5.49 3.23 11.33
N VAL A 220 4.59 3.84 12.08
CA VAL A 220 4.07 3.31 13.35
C VAL A 220 2.55 3.31 13.26
N GLY A 221 1.93 2.20 13.61
CA GLY A 221 0.49 2.06 13.67
C GLY A 221 0.02 1.44 14.97
N VAL A 222 -1.14 1.87 15.43
CA VAL A 222 -1.83 1.31 16.61
C VAL A 222 -3.27 1.01 16.23
N GLU A 223 -3.74 -0.17 16.56
CA GLU A 223 -5.13 -0.62 16.43
C GLU A 223 -5.65 -1.02 17.80
N GLY A 224 -6.83 -0.52 18.18
CA GLY A 224 -7.50 -0.87 19.42
C GLY A 224 -9.00 -1.00 19.21
N GLY A 225 -9.65 -1.91 19.97
CA GLY A 225 -11.08 -2.12 19.81
C GLY A 225 -11.69 -3.15 20.73
N VAL A 226 -12.99 -3.34 20.56
CA VAL A 226 -13.78 -4.35 21.28
C VAL A 226 -14.58 -5.15 20.26
N VAL A 227 -14.41 -6.47 20.29
CA VAL A 227 -15.11 -7.40 19.41
C VAL A 227 -15.68 -8.54 20.25
N THR A 228 -16.99 -8.65 20.32
CA THR A 228 -17.67 -9.67 21.10
C THR A 228 -18.56 -10.51 20.19
N ARG A 229 -18.40 -11.83 20.21
CA ARG A 229 -19.15 -12.77 19.38
C ARG A 229 -19.07 -12.45 17.89
N GLY A 230 -17.90 -11.95 17.44
CA GLY A 230 -17.65 -11.59 16.04
C GLY A 230 -18.28 -10.26 15.60
N THR A 231 -18.85 -9.48 16.53
CA THR A 231 -19.35 -8.13 16.24
C THR A 231 -18.62 -7.13 17.09
N GLY A 232 -18.12 -6.05 16.49
CA GLY A 232 -17.39 -5.04 17.24
C GLY A 232 -16.88 -3.90 16.40
N ILE A 233 -16.22 -2.99 17.09
CA ILE A 233 -15.60 -1.79 16.52
C ILE A 233 -14.13 -1.73 16.85
N VAL A 234 -13.36 -1.22 15.89
CA VAL A 234 -11.92 -1.06 15.99
C VAL A 234 -11.55 0.35 15.54
N GLY A 235 -10.69 1.02 16.30
CA GLY A 235 -10.09 2.30 15.94
C GLY A 235 -8.61 2.12 15.57
N ARG A 236 -8.09 2.96 14.67
CA ARG A 236 -6.70 2.92 14.20
C ARG A 236 -6.11 4.31 14.12
N VAL A 237 -4.84 4.40 14.44
CA VAL A 237 -4.03 5.61 14.22
C VAL A 237 -2.70 5.17 13.64
N GLY A 238 -2.25 5.86 12.61
CA GLY A 238 -0.97 5.62 11.96
C GLY A 238 -0.16 6.89 11.82
N TYR A 239 1.15 6.75 11.88
CA TYR A 239 2.14 7.78 11.60
C TYR A 239 3.12 7.26 10.57
N ALA A 240 3.36 8.01 9.49
CA ALA A 240 4.37 7.74 8.49
C ALA A 240 5.36 8.91 8.46
N GLY A 241 6.63 8.64 8.78
CA GLY A 241 7.69 9.64 8.92
C GLY A 241 8.13 10.32 7.62
N HIS A 242 7.56 9.89 6.48
CA HIS A 242 7.76 10.51 5.18
C HIS A 242 6.41 10.82 4.55
N SER A 243 6.26 12.05 4.12
CA SER A 243 5.13 12.47 3.31
C SER A 243 5.57 12.49 1.85
N VAL A 244 4.83 11.84 0.97
CA VAL A 244 5.05 11.88 -0.50
C VAL A 244 4.86 13.29 -1.05
N SER A 245 4.23 14.16 -0.27
CA SER A 245 3.99 15.57 -0.60
C SER A 245 4.23 16.41 0.64
N THR A 246 4.79 17.60 0.47
CA THR A 246 4.95 18.60 1.54
C THR A 246 3.63 19.00 2.18
N ASP A 247 2.51 18.74 1.50
CA ASP A 247 1.16 19.10 1.95
C ASP A 247 0.43 17.93 2.63
N ALA A 248 1.02 16.73 2.70
CA ALA A 248 0.39 15.59 3.37
C ALA A 248 0.78 15.57 4.86
N SER A 249 -0.20 15.35 5.73
CA SER A 249 0.06 15.08 7.14
C SER A 249 0.72 13.71 7.30
N PRO A 250 1.64 13.52 8.26
CA PRO A 250 2.17 12.19 8.54
C PRO A 250 1.15 11.26 9.21
N PHE A 251 -0.02 11.78 9.62
CA PHE A 251 -1.01 11.01 10.36
C PHE A 251 -2.11 10.46 9.47
N SER A 252 -2.50 9.23 9.78
CA SER A 252 -3.69 8.56 9.26
C SER A 252 -4.57 8.07 10.40
N TYR A 253 -5.86 7.97 10.14
CA TYR A 253 -6.85 7.49 11.09
C TYR A 253 -7.70 6.42 10.43
N GLY A 254 -8.19 5.47 11.20
CA GLY A 254 -9.04 4.41 10.69
C GLY A 254 -10.11 4.00 11.68
N ALA A 255 -11.18 3.45 11.15
CA ALA A 255 -12.23 2.77 11.90
C ALA A 255 -12.59 1.46 11.19
N GLY A 256 -12.96 0.45 11.97
CA GLY A 256 -13.42 -0.83 11.46
C GLY A 256 -14.66 -1.28 12.19
N LEU A 257 -15.61 -1.85 11.45
CA LEU A 257 -16.77 -2.55 11.96
C LEU A 257 -16.64 -4.03 11.60
N GLU A 258 -16.61 -4.90 12.60
CA GLU A 258 -16.57 -6.35 12.42
C GLU A 258 -17.96 -6.92 12.58
N LEU A 259 -18.42 -7.68 11.58
CA LEU A 259 -19.74 -8.31 11.51
C LEU A 259 -19.59 -9.80 11.14
N GLY A 260 -19.05 -10.57 12.07
CA GLY A 260 -18.72 -11.98 11.85
C GLY A 260 -17.62 -12.16 10.82
N ARG A 261 -17.99 -12.57 9.61
CA ARG A 261 -17.09 -12.79 8.49
C ARG A 261 -16.87 -11.56 7.61
N LEU A 262 -17.69 -10.55 7.77
CA LEU A 262 -17.63 -9.30 7.03
C LEU A 262 -17.00 -8.21 7.89
N HIS A 263 -16.01 -7.51 7.34
CA HIS A 263 -15.39 -6.35 7.96
C HIS A 263 -15.57 -5.15 7.02
N ILE A 264 -16.00 -4.04 7.59
CA ILE A 264 -16.15 -2.77 6.90
C ILE A 264 -15.10 -1.84 7.50
N ASP A 265 -14.17 -1.39 6.68
CA ASP A 265 -13.06 -0.55 7.12
C ASP A 265 -13.14 0.82 6.46
N TYR A 266 -12.81 1.85 7.21
CA TYR A 266 -12.61 3.20 6.75
C TYR A 266 -11.23 3.69 7.14
N ALA A 267 -10.57 4.44 6.26
CA ALA A 267 -9.34 5.13 6.56
C ALA A 267 -9.36 6.56 6.00
N TYR A 268 -8.78 7.46 6.75
CA TYR A 268 -8.60 8.86 6.42
C TYR A 268 -7.13 9.23 6.57
N HIS A 269 -6.55 9.79 5.51
CA HIS A 269 -5.21 10.35 5.55
C HIS A 269 -5.34 11.88 5.45
N ALA A 270 -4.93 12.56 6.51
CA ALA A 270 -5.03 14.00 6.60
C ALA A 270 -4.08 14.69 5.59
N ALA A 271 -4.46 15.88 5.14
CA ALA A 271 -3.62 16.76 4.33
C ALA A 271 -3.59 18.15 4.95
N VAL A 272 -2.51 18.87 4.79
CA VAL A 272 -2.37 20.24 5.29
C VAL A 272 -2.95 21.20 4.26
N GLY A 273 -3.93 21.99 4.66
CA GLY A 273 -4.53 23.03 3.79
C GLY A 273 -5.41 22.51 2.63
N ARG A 274 -5.70 21.20 2.58
CA ARG A 274 -6.55 20.55 1.57
C ARG A 274 -7.46 19.51 2.19
N SER A 275 -8.46 19.05 1.42
CA SER A 275 -9.22 17.84 1.79
C SER A 275 -8.30 16.65 1.85
N GLY A 276 -8.44 15.80 2.85
CA GLY A 276 -7.67 14.56 2.97
C GLY A 276 -8.10 13.48 1.97
N THR A 277 -7.44 12.35 2.04
CA THR A 277 -7.77 11.16 1.25
C THR A 277 -8.66 10.23 2.08
N HIS A 278 -9.78 9.81 1.50
CA HIS A 278 -10.74 8.89 2.11
C HIS A 278 -10.65 7.53 1.44
N ARG A 279 -10.67 6.46 2.24
CA ARG A 279 -10.70 5.09 1.75
C ARG A 279 -11.77 4.30 2.49
N LEU A 280 -12.59 3.56 1.73
CA LEU A 280 -13.54 2.58 2.22
C LEU A 280 -13.07 1.20 1.78
N GLY A 281 -13.25 0.19 2.62
CA GLY A 281 -12.91 -1.18 2.33
C GLY A 281 -13.93 -2.15 2.87
N LEU A 282 -14.08 -3.24 2.13
CA LEU A 282 -14.86 -4.41 2.54
C LEU A 282 -13.94 -5.62 2.51
N ARG A 283 -13.94 -6.40 3.58
CA ARG A 283 -13.18 -7.64 3.65
C ARG A 283 -14.11 -8.76 4.13
N TRP A 284 -14.03 -9.88 3.44
CA TRP A 284 -14.78 -11.07 3.75
C TRP A 284 -13.88 -12.29 3.92
N THR A 285 -13.99 -12.97 5.06
CA THR A 285 -13.22 -14.16 5.42
C THR A 285 -14.18 -15.24 5.92
N PRO A 286 -14.57 -16.22 5.07
CA PRO A 286 -15.52 -17.28 5.42
C PRO A 286 -15.01 -18.26 6.45
#